data_af6bdd49fcd699f89592a89576c4975c
#
_entry.id   af6bdd49fcd699f89592a89576c4975c
#
_cell.length_a   1.000
_cell.length_b   1.000
_cell.length_c   1.000
_cell.angle_alpha   90.00
_cell.angle_beta   90.00
_cell.angle_gamma   90.00
#
_symmetry.space_group_name_H-M   'P 1'
#
loop_
_entity.id
_entity.type
_entity.pdbx_description
1 polymer ?
#
loop_
_entity_poly.entity_id
_entity_poly.type
_entity_poly.pdbx_seq_one_letter_code
_entity_poly.pdbx_strand_id
1 'polypeptide(L)'
;MGTRSLTRVIPRQEGLSYSEGHNKPELSSINMYQQYDGHPYSWGIELAKFLNGFKIVNGLGFKERSKKLNEVANGTHCLAAQLVKEFKDAPGYTYLYPTSGEIGDYGEEYIYTIYPKTNSRTYISIYDVYDKKVIFVGTPDDLISKYSSNVELLKSISNYGG
;
A
#
# COMPACT_ATOMS: atom_id res chain seq x y z
N MET A 1 -5.19 -0.34 -21.46
CA MET A 1 -5.80 -0.35 -20.11
C MET A 1 -4.71 -0.24 -19.05
N GLY A 2 -4.97 0.50 -18.01
CA GLY A 2 -4.03 0.64 -16.91
C GLY A 2 -3.97 -0.60 -16.02
N THR A 3 -2.88 -0.71 -15.27
CA THR A 3 -2.71 -1.78 -14.28
C THR A 3 -3.50 -1.43 -13.01
N ARG A 4 -4.41 -2.31 -12.63
CA ARG A 4 -5.30 -2.12 -11.49
C ARG A 4 -4.75 -2.76 -10.24
N SER A 5 -5.00 -2.14 -9.09
CA SER A 5 -4.53 -2.65 -7.82
C SER A 5 -5.53 -2.40 -6.69
N LEU A 6 -5.40 -3.20 -5.65
CA LEU A 6 -6.08 -2.99 -4.38
C LEU A 6 -5.03 -2.71 -3.32
N THR A 7 -5.34 -1.79 -2.41
CA THR A 7 -4.50 -1.47 -1.25
C THR A 7 -5.34 -1.60 0.01
N ARG A 8 -4.83 -2.39 0.94
CA ARG A 8 -5.48 -2.73 2.20
C ARG A 8 -4.61 -2.35 3.38
N VAL A 9 -5.26 -2.03 4.50
CA VAL A 9 -4.57 -1.72 5.76
C VAL A 9 -5.10 -2.67 6.82
N ILE A 10 -4.27 -3.60 7.25
CA ILE A 10 -4.67 -4.64 8.21
C ILE A 10 -3.97 -4.39 9.55
N PRO A 11 -4.74 -4.19 10.65
CA PRO A 11 -4.14 -4.09 11.97
C PRO A 11 -3.38 -5.38 12.28
N ARG A 12 -2.21 -5.24 12.90
CA ARG A 12 -1.43 -6.41 13.29
C ARG A 12 -2.24 -7.27 14.24
N GLN A 13 -2.32 -8.55 13.92
CA GLN A 13 -3.01 -9.54 14.74
C GLN A 13 -2.05 -10.67 15.09
N GLU A 14 -2.24 -11.24 16.29
CA GLU A 14 -1.47 -12.40 16.71
C GLU A 14 -1.73 -13.56 15.75
N GLY A 15 -0.66 -14.21 15.33
CA GLY A 15 -0.73 -15.34 14.42
C GLY A 15 -0.87 -14.99 12.95
N LEU A 16 -1.01 -13.71 12.59
CA LEU A 16 -1.07 -13.29 11.19
C LEU A 16 0.33 -13.11 10.63
N SER A 17 0.63 -13.80 9.55
CA SER A 17 1.86 -13.61 8.79
C SER A 17 1.73 -12.38 7.87
N TYR A 18 2.83 -11.66 7.65
CA TYR A 18 2.87 -10.54 6.71
C TYR A 18 2.75 -10.96 5.23
N SER A 19 2.57 -12.24 4.96
CA SER A 19 2.36 -12.77 3.62
C SER A 19 0.93 -13.26 3.38
N GLU A 20 0.01 -13.04 4.31
CA GLU A 20 -1.37 -13.59 4.25
C GLU A 20 -2.46 -12.56 3.98
N GLY A 21 -2.16 -11.26 4.04
CA GLY A 21 -3.18 -10.22 4.00
C GLY A 21 -4.01 -10.19 2.71
N HIS A 22 -3.45 -10.66 1.60
CA HIS A 22 -4.17 -10.71 0.33
C HIS A 22 -5.37 -11.68 0.37
N ASN A 23 -5.36 -12.65 1.30
CA ASN A 23 -6.45 -13.63 1.50
C ASN A 23 -7.44 -13.22 2.58
N LYS A 24 -7.23 -12.07 3.22
CA LYS A 24 -8.01 -11.67 4.40
C LYS A 24 -8.56 -10.25 4.28
N PRO A 25 -9.37 -9.99 3.24
CA PRO A 25 -9.93 -8.65 3.04
C PRO A 25 -10.78 -8.19 4.23
N GLU A 26 -11.44 -9.12 4.93
CA GLU A 26 -12.31 -8.84 6.07
C GLU A 26 -11.57 -8.22 7.27
N LEU A 27 -10.25 -8.38 7.33
CA LEU A 27 -9.43 -7.80 8.40
C LEU A 27 -9.01 -6.36 8.08
N SER A 28 -9.17 -5.92 6.85
CA SER A 28 -8.73 -4.59 6.44
C SER A 28 -9.72 -3.50 6.82
N SER A 29 -9.17 -2.32 7.17
CA SER A 29 -9.97 -1.12 7.39
C SER A 29 -10.56 -0.57 6.10
N ILE A 30 -9.84 -0.75 4.98
CA ILE A 30 -10.24 -0.25 3.66
C ILE A 30 -9.85 -1.25 2.58
N ASN A 31 -10.49 -1.11 1.42
CA ASN A 31 -10.10 -1.81 0.20
C ASN A 31 -10.05 -0.75 -0.91
N MET A 32 -8.90 -0.09 -1.03
CA MET A 32 -8.73 1.04 -1.94
C MET A 32 -8.29 0.54 -3.31
N TYR A 33 -9.12 0.80 -4.31
CA TYR A 33 -8.88 0.38 -5.69
C TYR A 33 -8.25 1.54 -6.46
N GLN A 34 -7.18 1.23 -7.20
CA GLN A 34 -6.53 2.16 -8.12
C GLN A 34 -6.69 1.65 -9.54
N GLN A 35 -7.24 2.47 -10.42
CA GLN A 35 -7.54 2.10 -11.81
C GLN A 35 -6.28 1.98 -12.67
N TYR A 36 -5.24 2.78 -12.38
CA TYR A 36 -4.03 2.88 -13.19
C TYR A 36 -2.78 2.81 -12.33
N ASP A 37 -1.65 2.54 -12.97
CA ASP A 37 -0.31 2.64 -12.39
C ASP A 37 -0.08 1.72 -11.18
N GLY A 38 -0.79 0.59 -11.12
CA GLY A 38 -0.74 -0.33 -9.99
C GLY A 38 0.51 -1.20 -9.87
N HIS A 39 1.49 -1.05 -10.76
CA HIS A 39 2.73 -1.82 -10.71
C HIS A 39 3.59 -1.50 -9.48
N PRO A 40 4.37 -2.48 -8.98
CA PRO A 40 5.26 -2.21 -7.84
C PRO A 40 6.24 -1.06 -8.05
N TYR A 41 6.75 -0.87 -9.27
CA TYR A 41 7.68 0.21 -9.59
C TYR A 41 7.00 1.58 -9.76
N SER A 42 5.68 1.65 -9.74
CA SER A 42 4.92 2.91 -9.77
C SER A 42 4.12 3.10 -8.49
N TRP A 43 2.97 2.48 -8.35
CA TRP A 43 2.14 2.59 -7.15
C TRP A 43 2.88 2.11 -5.89
N GLY A 44 3.59 0.97 -6.00
CA GLY A 44 4.33 0.43 -4.86
C GLY A 44 5.34 1.44 -4.30
N ILE A 45 6.09 2.11 -5.15
CA ILE A 45 7.07 3.12 -4.75
C ILE A 45 6.37 4.34 -4.13
N GLU A 46 5.30 4.84 -4.74
CA GLU A 46 4.55 5.98 -4.20
C GLU A 46 3.98 5.67 -2.81
N LEU A 47 3.41 4.49 -2.65
CA LEU A 47 2.90 4.01 -1.37
C LEU A 47 4.02 3.93 -0.33
N ALA A 48 5.15 3.34 -0.71
CA ALA A 48 6.30 3.20 0.19
C ALA A 48 6.88 4.55 0.60
N LYS A 49 6.96 5.50 -0.31
CA LYS A 49 7.41 6.86 0.01
C LYS A 49 6.50 7.55 1.02
N PHE A 50 5.20 7.38 0.87
CA PHE A 50 4.22 7.92 1.83
C PHE A 50 4.41 7.31 3.22
N LEU A 51 4.68 6.01 3.28
CA LEU A 51 4.81 5.27 4.55
C LEU A 51 6.21 5.32 5.16
N ASN A 52 7.20 5.78 4.41
CA ASN A 52 8.58 5.80 4.88
C ASN A 52 8.76 6.83 6.01
N GLY A 53 9.25 6.38 7.15
CA GLY A 53 9.38 7.22 8.33
C GLY A 53 8.08 7.50 9.06
N PHE A 54 6.97 6.91 8.62
CA PHE A 54 5.66 7.11 9.21
C PHE A 54 5.59 6.50 10.60
N LYS A 55 5.02 7.24 11.54
CA LYS A 55 4.89 6.79 12.93
C LYS A 55 3.42 6.53 13.29
N ILE A 56 3.14 5.34 13.78
CA ILE A 56 1.82 5.00 14.30
C ILE A 56 1.86 5.16 15.83
N VAL A 57 0.96 5.96 16.34
CA VAL A 57 0.88 6.25 17.78
C VAL A 57 -0.48 5.82 18.33
N ASN A 58 -0.56 5.71 19.65
CA ASN A 58 -1.80 5.48 20.36
C ASN A 58 -2.09 6.71 21.22
N GLY A 59 -2.85 7.63 20.65
CA GLY A 59 -3.17 8.91 21.27
C GLY A 59 -2.34 10.06 20.66
N LEU A 60 -2.99 11.20 20.42
CA LEU A 60 -2.36 12.38 19.84
C LEU A 60 -2.13 13.44 20.92
N GLY A 61 -0.86 13.84 21.10
CA GLY A 61 -0.50 15.03 21.88
C GLY A 61 -0.48 16.28 21.00
N PHE A 62 -0.05 17.40 21.58
CA PHE A 62 0.03 18.66 20.83
C PHE A 62 1.02 18.59 19.67
N LYS A 63 2.13 17.90 19.85
CA LYS A 63 3.16 17.76 18.81
C LYS A 63 2.62 16.99 17.60
N GLU A 64 1.92 15.89 17.84
CA GLU A 64 1.41 15.03 16.79
C GLU A 64 0.31 15.69 15.98
N ARG A 65 -0.50 16.55 16.61
CA ARG A 65 -1.61 17.26 15.94
C ARG A 65 -1.13 18.24 14.87
N SER A 66 0.10 18.73 14.98
CA SER A 66 0.69 19.66 14.00
C SER A 66 1.41 18.94 12.87
N LYS A 67 1.51 17.60 12.90
CA LYS A 67 2.22 16.82 11.92
C LYS A 67 1.41 16.63 10.63
N LYS A 68 2.12 16.38 9.52
CA LYS A 68 1.53 16.15 8.22
C LYS A 68 0.94 14.76 8.13
N LEU A 69 0.08 14.54 7.11
CA LEU A 69 -0.60 13.26 6.89
C LEU A 69 0.37 12.09 6.63
N ASN A 70 1.59 12.35 6.18
CA ASN A 70 2.60 11.33 5.92
C ASN A 70 3.63 11.20 7.05
N GLU A 71 3.38 11.78 8.21
CA GLU A 71 4.31 11.74 9.34
C GLU A 71 3.81 10.89 10.50
N VAL A 72 2.55 11.06 10.89
CA VAL A 72 1.98 10.42 12.09
C VAL A 72 0.52 10.04 11.84
N ALA A 73 0.10 8.87 12.34
CA ALA A 73 -1.30 8.49 12.44
C ALA A 73 -1.61 7.93 13.81
N ASN A 74 -2.83 8.18 14.28
CA ASN A 74 -3.33 7.66 15.54
C ASN A 74 -4.03 6.32 15.27
N GLY A 75 -3.25 5.24 15.22
CA GLY A 75 -3.75 3.90 14.98
C GLY A 75 -4.02 3.58 13.51
N THR A 76 -4.45 2.36 13.26
CA THR A 76 -4.64 1.78 11.93
C THR A 76 -5.73 2.48 11.13
N HIS A 77 -6.86 2.78 11.77
CA HIS A 77 -8.00 3.40 11.08
C HIS A 77 -7.70 4.86 10.69
N CYS A 78 -6.93 5.55 11.51
CA CYS A 78 -6.44 6.89 11.20
C CYS A 78 -5.51 6.85 9.99
N LEU A 79 -4.57 5.91 9.97
CA LEU A 79 -3.68 5.69 8.82
C LEU A 79 -4.48 5.43 7.55
N ALA A 80 -5.48 4.56 7.62
CA ALA A 80 -6.31 4.23 6.46
C ALA A 80 -7.00 5.47 5.88
N ALA A 81 -7.56 6.31 6.74
CA ALA A 81 -8.22 7.56 6.33
C ALA A 81 -7.22 8.55 5.71
N GLN A 82 -6.03 8.67 6.31
CA GLN A 82 -4.97 9.54 5.79
C GLN A 82 -4.47 9.08 4.43
N LEU A 83 -4.38 7.77 4.23
CA LEU A 83 -3.99 7.18 2.96
C LEU A 83 -4.99 7.54 1.85
N VAL A 84 -6.28 7.42 2.13
CA VAL A 84 -7.33 7.80 1.18
C VAL A 84 -7.25 9.30 0.85
N LYS A 85 -7.10 10.14 1.86
CA LYS A 85 -6.98 11.59 1.67
C LYS A 85 -5.78 11.95 0.78
N GLU A 86 -4.64 11.32 1.01
CA GLU A 86 -3.40 11.62 0.27
C GLU A 86 -3.55 11.27 -1.21
N PHE A 87 -4.15 10.14 -1.53
CA PHE A 87 -4.19 9.62 -2.90
C PHE A 87 -5.48 9.89 -3.65
N LYS A 88 -6.50 10.44 -2.99
CA LYS A 88 -7.76 10.83 -3.66
C LYS A 88 -7.75 12.33 -3.94
N ASP A 89 -7.34 12.70 -5.15
CA ASP A 89 -7.20 14.11 -5.53
C ASP A 89 -8.19 14.57 -6.60
N ALA A 90 -8.96 13.65 -7.21
CA ALA A 90 -9.93 13.99 -8.24
C ALA A 90 -11.01 12.89 -8.35
N PRO A 91 -12.15 13.19 -9.00
CA PRO A 91 -13.15 12.15 -9.29
C PRO A 91 -12.56 11.04 -10.17
N GLY A 92 -12.98 9.81 -9.93
CA GLY A 92 -12.46 8.63 -10.64
C GLY A 92 -11.08 8.23 -10.15
N TYR A 93 -10.43 7.33 -10.84
CA TYR A 93 -9.08 6.82 -10.59
C TYR A 93 -8.96 5.98 -9.30
N THR A 94 -9.33 6.54 -8.15
CA THR A 94 -9.29 5.89 -6.84
C THR A 94 -10.70 5.66 -6.31
N TYR A 95 -10.99 4.43 -5.92
CA TYR A 95 -12.32 4.03 -5.42
C TYR A 95 -12.17 3.20 -4.15
N LEU A 96 -13.20 3.23 -3.30
CA LEU A 96 -13.29 2.34 -2.16
C LEU A 96 -14.30 1.22 -2.47
N TYR A 97 -13.84 -0.02 -2.39
CA TYR A 97 -14.69 -1.19 -2.55
C TYR A 97 -14.92 -1.88 -1.19
N PRO A 98 -15.91 -2.77 -1.10
CA PRO A 98 -16.12 -3.53 0.13
C PRO A 98 -14.87 -4.32 0.54
N THR A 99 -14.68 -4.49 1.84
CA THR A 99 -13.59 -5.28 2.40
C THR A 99 -13.96 -6.78 2.42
N SER A 100 -14.46 -7.27 1.30
CA SER A 100 -14.92 -8.64 1.12
C SER A 100 -14.66 -9.07 -0.32
N GLY A 101 -14.97 -10.32 -0.61
CA GLY A 101 -14.81 -10.89 -1.95
C GLY A 101 -13.55 -11.74 -2.07
N GLU A 102 -13.38 -12.31 -3.25
CA GLU A 102 -12.25 -13.19 -3.57
C GLU A 102 -11.20 -12.45 -4.39
N ILE A 103 -10.00 -13.01 -4.44
CA ILE A 103 -8.91 -12.47 -5.25
C ILE A 103 -9.35 -12.43 -6.71
N GLY A 104 -9.20 -11.29 -7.35
CA GLY A 104 -9.57 -11.07 -8.74
C GLY A 104 -10.96 -10.52 -8.97
N ASP A 105 -11.81 -10.47 -7.94
CA ASP A 105 -13.21 -10.01 -8.08
C ASP A 105 -13.34 -8.60 -8.67
N TYR A 106 -12.37 -7.73 -8.41
CA TYR A 106 -12.39 -6.35 -8.92
C TYR A 106 -11.48 -6.14 -10.13
N GLY A 107 -10.96 -7.24 -10.70
CA GLY A 107 -10.04 -7.17 -11.83
C GLY A 107 -8.66 -6.66 -11.49
N GLU A 108 -8.30 -6.68 -10.22
CA GLU A 108 -6.99 -6.23 -9.76
C GLU A 108 -5.87 -7.18 -10.23
N GLU A 109 -4.72 -6.61 -10.53
CA GLU A 109 -3.52 -7.37 -10.91
C GLU A 109 -2.55 -7.51 -9.75
N TYR A 110 -2.61 -6.56 -8.79
CA TYR A 110 -1.78 -6.59 -7.57
C TYR A 110 -2.63 -6.26 -6.35
N ILE A 111 -2.29 -6.88 -5.23
CA ILE A 111 -2.88 -6.56 -3.93
C ILE A 111 -1.76 -6.14 -2.99
N TYR A 112 -1.82 -4.90 -2.53
CA TYR A 112 -0.89 -4.31 -1.57
C TYR A 112 -1.53 -4.36 -0.19
N THR A 113 -0.82 -4.91 0.78
CA THR A 113 -1.29 -4.96 2.16
C THR A 113 -0.31 -4.26 3.07
N ILE A 114 -0.80 -3.29 3.84
CA ILE A 114 -0.02 -2.53 4.80
C ILE A 114 -0.32 -3.09 6.19
N TYR A 115 0.74 -3.40 6.95
CA TYR A 115 0.64 -3.95 8.30
C TYR A 115 1.26 -2.94 9.28
N PRO A 116 0.48 -1.92 9.72
CA PRO A 116 1.00 -0.92 10.64
C PRO A 116 1.10 -1.50 12.06
N LYS A 117 2.09 -1.03 12.80
CA LYS A 117 2.26 -1.40 14.19
C LYS A 117 2.67 -0.16 15.00
N THR A 118 1.99 0.06 16.12
CA THR A 118 2.28 1.17 17.03
C THR A 118 3.73 1.09 17.52
N ASN A 119 4.46 2.19 17.39
CA ASN A 119 5.86 2.33 17.83
C ASN A 119 6.80 1.27 17.26
N SER A 120 6.50 0.77 16.06
CA SER A 120 7.31 -0.24 15.39
C SER A 120 7.30 0.02 13.87
N ARG A 121 8.05 -0.80 13.13
CA ARG A 121 8.12 -0.68 11.68
C ARG A 121 6.82 -1.16 11.04
N THR A 122 6.37 -0.42 10.02
CA THR A 122 5.27 -0.82 9.15
C THR A 122 5.82 -1.76 8.09
N TYR A 123 5.11 -2.84 7.81
CA TYR A 123 5.45 -3.78 6.75
C TYR A 123 4.43 -3.68 5.62
N ILE A 124 4.88 -4.00 4.41
CA ILE A 124 4.05 -4.02 3.21
C ILE A 124 4.27 -5.38 2.54
N SER A 125 3.18 -6.00 2.09
CA SER A 125 3.27 -7.15 1.20
C SER A 125 2.64 -6.82 -0.15
N ILE A 126 3.14 -7.45 -1.20
CA ILE A 126 2.60 -7.32 -2.56
C ILE A 126 2.30 -8.72 -3.07
N TYR A 127 1.06 -8.93 -3.47
CA TYR A 127 0.60 -10.17 -4.06
C TYR A 127 0.33 -9.96 -5.55
N ASP A 128 0.94 -10.79 -6.39
CA ASP A 128 0.73 -10.80 -7.83
C ASP A 128 -0.44 -11.75 -8.14
N VAL A 129 -1.56 -11.19 -8.57
CA VAL A 129 -2.79 -11.95 -8.80
C VAL A 129 -2.65 -12.91 -9.99
N TYR A 130 -1.96 -12.47 -11.03
CA TYR A 130 -1.74 -13.29 -12.23
C TYR A 130 -0.86 -14.50 -11.91
N ASP A 131 0.28 -14.26 -11.27
CA ASP A 131 1.23 -15.32 -10.91
C ASP A 131 0.84 -16.08 -9.65
N LYS A 132 -0.19 -15.62 -8.93
CA LYS A 132 -0.72 -16.24 -7.71
C LYS A 132 0.33 -16.45 -6.64
N LYS A 133 1.14 -15.42 -6.41
CA LYS A 133 2.21 -15.49 -5.40
C LYS A 133 2.48 -14.14 -4.76
N VAL A 134 2.99 -14.18 -3.53
CA VAL A 134 3.53 -13.01 -2.85
C VAL A 134 4.90 -12.71 -3.46
N ILE A 135 5.05 -11.52 -4.02
CA ILE A 135 6.31 -11.12 -4.68
C ILE A 135 7.16 -10.22 -3.81
N PHE A 136 6.63 -9.70 -2.71
CA PHE A 136 7.37 -8.83 -1.81
C PHE A 136 6.77 -8.86 -0.41
N VAL A 137 7.63 -8.89 0.61
CA VAL A 137 7.31 -8.62 2.01
C VAL A 137 8.48 -7.84 2.59
N GLY A 138 8.24 -6.67 3.15
CA GLY A 138 9.31 -5.86 3.74
C GLY A 138 8.83 -4.51 4.23
N THR A 139 9.79 -3.68 4.60
CA THR A 139 9.54 -2.30 5.01
C THR A 139 9.40 -1.39 3.78
N PRO A 140 8.90 -0.13 3.96
CA PRO A 140 8.89 0.83 2.86
C PRO A 140 10.26 1.03 2.21
N ASP A 141 11.34 1.11 2.99
CA ASP A 141 12.70 1.23 2.47
C ASP A 141 13.10 0.03 1.60
N ASP A 142 12.75 -1.17 2.04
CA ASP A 142 13.02 -2.40 1.29
C ASP A 142 12.32 -2.38 -0.07
N LEU A 143 11.07 -1.91 -0.09
CA LEU A 143 10.28 -1.82 -1.32
C LEU A 143 10.90 -0.82 -2.29
N ILE A 144 11.24 0.37 -1.80
CA ILE A 144 11.89 1.41 -2.61
C ILE A 144 13.19 0.87 -3.21
N SER A 145 14.02 0.22 -2.39
CA SER A 145 15.30 -0.34 -2.86
C SER A 145 15.11 -1.40 -3.94
N LYS A 146 14.13 -2.28 -3.76
CA LYS A 146 13.89 -3.37 -4.72
C LYS A 146 13.38 -2.86 -6.06
N TYR A 147 12.44 -1.92 -6.06
CA TYR A 147 11.73 -1.53 -7.28
C TYR A 147 12.25 -0.25 -7.94
N SER A 148 13.08 0.54 -7.28
CA SER A 148 13.71 1.71 -7.90
C SER A 148 14.67 1.33 -9.02
N SER A 149 15.43 0.27 -8.86
CA SER A 149 16.32 -0.24 -9.92
C SER A 149 15.53 -0.70 -11.15
N ASN A 150 14.32 -1.25 -10.96
CA ASN A 150 13.45 -1.63 -12.07
C ASN A 150 12.98 -0.42 -12.86
N VAL A 151 12.66 0.68 -12.19
CA VAL A 151 12.26 1.94 -12.85
C VAL A 151 13.42 2.47 -13.71
N GLU A 152 14.63 2.50 -13.18
CA GLU A 152 15.82 2.95 -13.90
C GLU A 152 16.10 2.09 -15.12
N LEU A 153 15.98 0.77 -14.97
CA LEU A 153 16.16 -0.16 -16.08
C LEU A 153 15.15 0.08 -17.20
N LEU A 154 13.88 0.28 -16.85
CA LEU A 154 12.81 0.53 -17.81
C LEU A 154 13.03 1.87 -18.55
N LYS A 155 13.48 2.90 -17.86
CA LYS A 155 13.83 4.18 -18.46
C LYS A 155 14.99 4.04 -19.45
N SER A 156 15.99 3.26 -19.07
CA SER A 156 17.14 2.96 -19.92
C SER A 156 16.71 2.26 -21.21
N ILE A 157 15.87 1.25 -21.11
CA ILE A 157 15.31 0.52 -22.26
C ILE A 157 14.49 1.46 -23.16
N SER A 158 13.66 2.30 -22.57
CA SER A 158 12.83 3.27 -23.29
C SER A 158 13.68 4.26 -24.09
N ASN A 159 14.79 4.70 -23.52
CA ASN A 159 15.72 5.63 -24.20
C ASN A 159 16.44 4.98 -25.37
N TYR A 160 16.70 3.68 -25.32
CA TYR A 160 17.35 2.93 -26.39
C TYR A 160 16.36 2.47 -27.47
N GLY A 161 15.09 2.28 -27.10
CA GLY A 161 14.05 1.80 -28.01
C GLY A 161 13.35 2.91 -28.81
N GLY A 162 13.70 4.14 -28.52
CA GLY A 162 13.15 5.28 -29.24
C GLY A 162 13.95 5.62 -30.47
#